data_3a939465100a797953a72f10516e92b1
#
_entry.id   3a939465100a797953a72f10516e92b1
#
_cell.length_a   1.000
_cell.length_b   1.000
_cell.length_c   1.000
_cell.angle_alpha   90.00
_cell.angle_beta   90.00
_cell.angle_gamma   90.00
#
_symmetry.space_group_name_H-M   'P 1'
#
loop_
_entity.id
_entity.type
_entity.pdbx_description
1 polymer ?
#
loop_
_entity_poly.entity_id
_entity_poly.type
_entity_poly.pdbx_seq_one_letter_code
_entity_poly.pdbx_strand_id
1 'polypeptide(L)'
;MLFRSSINNVVCHGIPSRDIVLKDGDIVNVDVTTILDGYYADASRMFMIGNVSDKARKLVEVTKECMEIGIKAIKPWGFVGDIGAVVEHHAHKHGYSVVEDLGGHGVGKKFHEEPFVAHFGKKNTGMLLVPGMVLTVEPMINMGARHVVLDPVDEWTIYTKDGSLSAQWEKTVLITETGTEILAD
;
A
#
# COMPACT_ATOMS: atom_id res chain seq x y z
N MET A 1 -5.22 -7.97 -16.72
CA MET A 1 -5.76 -7.27 -15.53
C MET A 1 -5.81 -8.27 -14.40
N LEU A 2 -5.20 -7.93 -13.27
CA LEU A 2 -5.34 -8.65 -12.01
C LEU A 2 -6.26 -7.83 -11.09
N PHE A 3 -7.05 -8.51 -10.28
CA PHE A 3 -7.99 -7.87 -9.36
C PHE A 3 -7.95 -8.59 -8.02
N ARG A 4 -7.78 -7.84 -6.94
CA ARG A 4 -7.76 -8.33 -5.56
C ARG A 4 -8.75 -7.52 -4.72
N SER A 5 -9.31 -8.14 -3.69
CA SER A 5 -10.20 -7.47 -2.73
C SER A 5 -9.87 -7.90 -1.32
N SER A 6 -9.34 -7.00 -0.52
CA SER A 6 -8.90 -7.26 0.84
C SER A 6 -9.87 -6.60 1.83
N ILE A 7 -10.57 -7.42 2.65
CA ILE A 7 -11.66 -6.98 3.51
C ILE A 7 -11.19 -7.00 4.97
N ASN A 8 -11.41 -5.91 5.70
CA ASN A 8 -11.19 -5.75 7.14
C ASN A 8 -9.77 -6.10 7.60
N ASN A 9 -9.54 -7.31 8.11
CA ASN A 9 -8.24 -7.78 8.61
C ASN A 9 -7.38 -8.45 7.54
N VAL A 10 -7.84 -8.51 6.29
CA VAL A 10 -7.02 -8.88 5.15
C VAL A 10 -6.14 -7.69 4.79
N VAL A 11 -4.83 -7.86 4.90
CA VAL A 11 -3.84 -6.80 4.66
C VAL A 11 -3.72 -6.51 3.17
N CYS A 12 -3.52 -7.56 2.37
CA CYS A 12 -3.43 -7.50 0.91
C CYS A 12 -3.67 -8.88 0.29
N HIS A 13 -3.67 -8.94 -1.05
CA HIS A 13 -3.79 -10.16 -1.84
C HIS A 13 -5.11 -10.93 -1.65
N GLY A 14 -6.14 -10.32 -1.06
CA GLY A 14 -7.43 -10.98 -0.89
C GLY A 14 -8.01 -11.46 -2.23
N ILE A 15 -8.38 -12.75 -2.29
CA ILE A 15 -8.94 -13.37 -3.49
C ILE A 15 -10.45 -13.10 -3.54
N PRO A 16 -10.97 -12.40 -4.58
CA PRO A 16 -12.39 -12.16 -4.71
C PRO A 16 -13.19 -13.46 -4.81
N SER A 17 -14.25 -13.58 -4.03
CA SER A 17 -15.14 -14.73 -4.03
C SER A 17 -16.60 -14.31 -4.09
N ARG A 18 -17.44 -15.08 -4.78
CA ARG A 18 -18.90 -14.90 -4.78
C ARG A 18 -19.56 -15.32 -3.46
N ASP A 19 -18.86 -16.10 -2.65
CA ASP A 19 -19.32 -16.58 -1.36
C ASP A 19 -19.12 -15.55 -0.24
N ILE A 20 -18.30 -14.50 -0.50
CA ILE A 20 -18.02 -13.42 0.44
C ILE A 20 -18.83 -12.18 0.04
N VAL A 21 -19.88 -11.89 0.78
CA VAL A 21 -20.75 -10.73 0.57
C VAL A 21 -20.34 -9.62 1.53
N LEU A 22 -20.04 -8.43 0.98
CA LEU A 22 -19.74 -7.24 1.78
C LEU A 22 -20.93 -6.85 2.65
N LYS A 23 -20.67 -6.42 3.88
CA LYS A 23 -21.65 -6.07 4.89
C LYS A 23 -21.53 -4.61 5.30
N ASP A 24 -22.59 -4.06 5.84
CA ASP A 24 -22.57 -2.75 6.48
C ASP A 24 -21.50 -2.72 7.58
N GLY A 25 -20.61 -1.74 7.52
CA GLY A 25 -19.48 -1.61 8.44
C GLY A 25 -18.14 -2.15 7.93
N ASP A 26 -18.11 -2.90 6.82
CA ASP A 26 -16.85 -3.39 6.24
C ASP A 26 -16.04 -2.26 5.61
N ILE A 27 -14.72 -2.40 5.67
CA ILE A 27 -13.77 -1.66 4.83
C ILE A 27 -13.13 -2.64 3.85
N VAL A 28 -12.97 -2.25 2.60
CA VAL A 28 -12.37 -3.12 1.57
C VAL A 28 -11.37 -2.34 0.72
N ASN A 29 -10.18 -2.91 0.56
CA ASN A 29 -9.23 -2.48 -0.45
C ASN A 29 -9.57 -3.19 -1.76
N VAL A 30 -9.64 -2.42 -2.84
CA VAL A 30 -9.73 -2.91 -4.21
C VAL A 30 -8.45 -2.54 -4.92
N ASP A 31 -7.72 -3.55 -5.34
CA ASP A 31 -6.40 -3.46 -5.95
C ASP A 31 -6.49 -3.99 -7.40
N VAL A 32 -6.02 -3.16 -8.34
CA VAL A 32 -6.16 -3.42 -9.77
C VAL A 32 -4.85 -3.18 -10.49
N THR A 33 -4.28 -4.26 -11.01
CA THR A 33 -3.15 -4.20 -11.93
C THR A 33 -3.62 -4.26 -13.37
N THR A 34 -3.21 -3.31 -14.18
CA THR A 34 -3.48 -3.29 -15.63
C THR A 34 -2.19 -3.51 -16.41
N ILE A 35 -2.33 -3.99 -17.65
CA ILE A 35 -1.21 -4.18 -18.59
C ILE A 35 -1.60 -3.53 -19.90
N LEU A 36 -0.78 -2.57 -20.35
CA LEU A 36 -0.94 -1.92 -21.64
C LEU A 36 0.39 -1.97 -22.40
N ASP A 37 0.39 -2.54 -23.59
CA ASP A 37 1.59 -2.68 -24.46
C ASP A 37 2.80 -3.31 -23.75
N GLY A 38 2.52 -4.25 -22.83
CA GLY A 38 3.56 -4.95 -22.06
C GLY A 38 4.08 -4.20 -20.84
N TYR A 39 3.51 -3.04 -20.49
CA TYR A 39 3.82 -2.30 -19.27
C TYR A 39 2.72 -2.50 -18.23
N TYR A 40 3.14 -2.70 -16.99
CA TYR A 40 2.27 -2.83 -15.83
C TYR A 40 2.02 -1.48 -15.18
N ALA A 41 0.81 -1.29 -14.67
CA ALA A 41 0.45 -0.18 -13.80
C ALA A 41 -0.45 -0.73 -12.69
N ASP A 42 -0.17 -0.34 -11.46
CA ASP A 42 -0.84 -0.84 -10.26
C ASP A 42 -1.39 0.30 -9.41
N ALA A 43 -2.59 0.12 -8.89
CA ALA A 43 -3.20 1.08 -7.99
C ALA A 43 -4.27 0.42 -7.12
N SER A 44 -4.40 0.88 -5.88
CA SER A 44 -5.45 0.39 -5.00
C SER A 44 -6.16 1.51 -4.24
N ARG A 45 -7.42 1.26 -3.91
CA ARG A 45 -8.27 2.17 -3.15
C ARG A 45 -9.06 1.46 -2.07
N MET A 46 -9.28 2.17 -0.96
CA MET A 46 -10.20 1.74 0.08
C MET A 46 -11.62 2.22 -0.18
N PHE A 47 -12.57 1.34 0.08
CA PHE A 47 -14.00 1.64 0.10
C PHE A 47 -14.58 1.31 1.46
N MET A 48 -15.46 2.16 1.94
CA MET A 48 -16.18 2.01 3.20
C MET A 48 -17.62 1.63 2.87
N ILE A 49 -18.09 0.48 3.37
CA ILE A 49 -19.40 -0.08 3.03
C ILE A 49 -20.42 0.36 4.08
N GLY A 50 -21.36 1.19 3.67
CA GLY A 50 -22.42 1.68 4.56
C GLY A 50 -21.87 2.47 5.77
N ASN A 51 -22.30 2.10 6.97
CA ASN A 51 -21.96 2.79 8.22
C ASN A 51 -20.76 2.15 8.91
N VAL A 52 -19.54 2.54 8.52
CA VAL A 52 -18.32 2.07 9.19
C VAL A 52 -18.11 2.78 10.53
N SER A 53 -17.46 2.11 11.47
CA SER A 53 -17.08 2.72 12.76
C SER A 53 -16.10 3.88 12.56
N ASP A 54 -16.10 4.85 13.49
CA ASP A 54 -15.15 5.97 13.48
C ASP A 54 -13.69 5.49 13.48
N LYS A 55 -13.40 4.38 14.16
CA LYS A 55 -12.06 3.77 14.18
C LYS A 55 -11.65 3.25 12.80
N ALA A 56 -12.55 2.55 12.11
CA ALA A 56 -12.31 2.05 10.75
C ALA A 56 -12.14 3.20 9.76
N ARG A 57 -13.00 4.21 9.82
CA ARG A 57 -12.90 5.44 9.02
C ARG A 57 -11.56 6.12 9.22
N LYS A 58 -11.16 6.32 10.48
CA LYS A 58 -9.89 6.97 10.81
C LYS A 58 -8.68 6.18 10.30
N LEU A 59 -8.70 4.86 10.36
CA LEU A 59 -7.66 4.01 9.79
C LEU A 59 -7.54 4.23 8.28
N VAL A 60 -8.65 4.18 7.55
CA VAL A 60 -8.68 4.38 6.08
C VAL A 60 -8.14 5.77 5.70
N GLU A 61 -8.54 6.82 6.42
CA GLU A 61 -8.10 8.20 6.19
C GLU A 61 -6.60 8.36 6.45
N VAL A 62 -6.10 7.89 7.60
CA VAL A 62 -4.68 7.97 7.95
C VAL A 62 -3.81 7.15 6.98
N THR A 63 -4.29 6.01 6.51
CA THR A 63 -3.56 5.21 5.51
C THR A 63 -3.45 5.97 4.18
N LYS A 64 -4.51 6.67 3.77
CA LYS A 64 -4.46 7.55 2.60
C LYS A 64 -3.44 8.67 2.79
N GLU A 65 -3.47 9.33 3.94
CA GLU A 65 -2.49 10.36 4.30
C GLU A 65 -1.06 9.79 4.27
N CYS A 66 -0.82 8.58 4.77
CA CYS A 66 0.47 7.88 4.70
C CYS A 66 0.98 7.75 3.26
N MET A 67 0.13 7.29 2.33
CA MET A 67 0.47 7.22 0.91
C MET A 67 0.82 8.60 0.34
N GLU A 68 -0.04 9.59 0.57
CA GLU A 68 0.14 10.95 0.03
C GLU A 68 1.43 11.64 0.54
N ILE A 69 1.75 11.50 1.83
CA ILE A 69 2.99 12.05 2.39
C ILE A 69 4.21 11.26 1.92
N GLY A 70 4.09 9.95 1.74
CA GLY A 70 5.12 9.11 1.14
C GLY A 70 5.48 9.59 -0.27
N ILE A 71 4.48 9.81 -1.13
CA ILE A 71 4.67 10.35 -2.48
C ILE A 71 5.30 11.75 -2.43
N LYS A 72 4.84 12.64 -1.56
CA LYS A 72 5.39 13.99 -1.40
C LYS A 72 6.84 14.00 -0.90
N ALA A 73 7.28 12.94 -0.23
CA ALA A 73 8.66 12.81 0.25
C ALA A 73 9.64 12.42 -0.86
N ILE A 74 9.16 11.86 -1.97
CA ILE A 74 9.98 11.49 -3.11
C ILE A 74 10.61 12.75 -3.71
N LYS A 75 11.92 12.74 -3.81
CA LYS A 75 12.70 13.77 -4.51
C LYS A 75 13.63 13.08 -5.50
N PRO A 76 13.80 13.62 -6.72
CA PRO A 76 14.87 13.16 -7.59
C PRO A 76 16.20 13.28 -6.84
N TRP A 77 17.02 12.22 -6.92
CA TRP A 77 18.30 12.08 -6.22
C TRP A 77 18.19 11.96 -4.67
N GLY A 78 16.97 11.73 -4.14
CA GLY A 78 16.73 11.31 -2.76
C GLY A 78 16.85 9.78 -2.61
N PHE A 79 16.34 9.24 -1.50
CA PHE A 79 16.47 7.81 -1.18
C PHE A 79 15.10 7.18 -0.91
N VAL A 80 14.97 5.88 -1.19
CA VAL A 80 13.75 5.11 -0.88
C VAL A 80 13.38 5.22 0.60
N GLY A 81 14.35 5.23 1.52
CA GLY A 81 14.11 5.37 2.95
C GLY A 81 13.47 6.69 3.37
N ASP A 82 13.50 7.72 2.52
CA ASP A 82 12.80 8.98 2.79
C ASP A 82 11.28 8.79 2.78
N ILE A 83 10.78 7.90 1.91
CA ILE A 83 9.37 7.51 1.84
C ILE A 83 8.98 6.80 3.13
N GLY A 84 9.72 5.74 3.48
CA GLY A 84 9.43 4.91 4.66
C GLY A 84 9.44 5.70 5.95
N ALA A 85 10.44 6.57 6.13
CA ALA A 85 10.58 7.36 7.36
C ALA A 85 9.40 8.29 7.64
N VAL A 86 8.80 8.91 6.62
CA VAL A 86 7.65 9.81 6.81
C VAL A 86 6.36 9.03 7.01
N VAL A 87 6.19 7.91 6.31
CA VAL A 87 5.03 7.02 6.43
C VAL A 87 4.97 6.42 7.84
N GLU A 88 6.06 5.80 8.30
CA GLU A 88 6.15 5.19 9.62
C GLU A 88 5.89 6.21 10.73
N HIS A 89 6.54 7.38 10.64
CA HIS A 89 6.32 8.45 11.63
C HIS A 89 4.85 8.87 11.69
N HIS A 90 4.18 9.04 10.55
CA HIS A 90 2.77 9.44 10.50
C HIS A 90 1.85 8.36 11.06
N ALA A 91 2.03 7.11 10.67
CA ALA A 91 1.26 5.97 11.19
C ALA A 91 1.38 5.86 12.71
N HIS A 92 2.62 5.89 13.25
CA HIS A 92 2.89 5.81 14.68
C HIS A 92 2.29 6.98 15.47
N LYS A 93 2.32 8.20 14.92
CA LYS A 93 1.69 9.37 15.53
C LYS A 93 0.19 9.18 15.75
N HIS A 94 -0.46 8.38 14.92
CA HIS A 94 -1.88 8.04 15.03
C HIS A 94 -2.15 6.73 15.80
N GLY A 95 -1.09 6.08 16.34
CA GLY A 95 -1.20 4.85 17.12
C GLY A 95 -1.39 3.60 16.27
N TYR A 96 -1.02 3.65 14.99
CA TYR A 96 -1.08 2.53 14.05
C TYR A 96 0.31 1.95 13.78
N SER A 97 0.36 0.74 13.24
CA SER A 97 1.59 0.05 12.85
C SER A 97 1.71 -0.05 11.34
N VAL A 98 2.94 0.02 10.83
CA VAL A 98 3.26 -0.24 9.43
C VAL A 98 3.64 -1.71 9.26
N VAL A 99 3.09 -2.38 8.25
CA VAL A 99 3.53 -3.73 7.86
C VAL A 99 4.95 -3.65 7.30
N GLU A 100 5.84 -4.52 7.78
CA GLU A 100 7.26 -4.53 7.37
C GLU A 100 7.62 -5.70 6.46
N ASP A 101 6.79 -6.75 6.43
CA ASP A 101 7.03 -7.95 5.63
C ASP A 101 6.75 -7.73 4.13
N LEU A 102 6.04 -6.67 3.79
CA LEU A 102 5.59 -6.30 2.45
C LEU A 102 5.83 -4.81 2.20
N GLY A 103 5.78 -4.40 0.93
CA GLY A 103 6.00 -3.00 0.56
C GLY A 103 5.75 -2.77 -0.91
N GLY A 104 5.96 -1.54 -1.34
CA GLY A 104 5.92 -1.16 -2.74
C GLY A 104 7.12 -1.67 -3.52
N HIS A 105 7.09 -1.47 -4.81
CA HIS A 105 8.09 -2.02 -5.72
C HIS A 105 8.28 -1.14 -6.96
N GLY A 106 9.40 -1.32 -7.65
CA GLY A 106 9.52 -0.86 -9.01
C GLY A 106 8.49 -1.58 -9.89
N VAL A 107 8.00 -0.89 -10.90
CA VAL A 107 7.02 -1.44 -11.85
C VAL A 107 7.31 -0.95 -13.27
N GLY A 108 7.15 -1.84 -14.25
CA GLY A 108 7.42 -1.50 -15.64
C GLY A 108 7.09 -2.64 -16.58
N LYS A 109 8.09 -3.27 -17.19
CA LYS A 109 7.91 -4.45 -18.03
C LYS A 109 7.69 -5.74 -17.23
N LYS A 110 8.06 -5.73 -15.96
CA LYS A 110 7.69 -6.76 -15.00
C LYS A 110 6.75 -6.15 -13.98
N PHE A 111 5.91 -6.97 -13.39
CA PHE A 111 4.98 -6.54 -12.37
C PHE A 111 5.73 -6.04 -11.12
N HIS A 112 6.69 -6.82 -10.62
CA HIS A 112 7.57 -6.43 -9.54
C HIS A 112 9.01 -6.29 -10.05
N GLU A 113 9.56 -5.11 -9.88
CA GLU A 113 10.95 -4.77 -10.20
C GLU A 113 11.61 -4.10 -8.98
N GLU A 114 12.93 -3.98 -8.98
CA GLU A 114 13.64 -3.13 -8.02
C GLU A 114 13.29 -1.63 -8.25
N PRO A 115 13.27 -0.80 -7.20
CA PRO A 115 13.60 -1.14 -5.81
C PRO A 115 12.40 -1.72 -5.04
N PHE A 116 12.68 -2.45 -3.95
CA PHE A 116 11.69 -2.64 -2.88
C PHE A 116 11.47 -1.31 -2.16
N VAL A 117 10.23 -0.87 -2.06
CA VAL A 117 9.83 0.41 -1.46
C VAL A 117 9.26 0.15 -0.06
N ALA A 118 10.14 0.14 0.93
CA ALA A 118 9.72 0.03 2.33
C ALA A 118 8.95 1.27 2.78
N HIS A 119 7.85 1.05 3.50
CA HIS A 119 7.05 2.13 4.11
C HIS A 119 7.44 2.39 5.59
N PHE A 120 8.64 1.96 5.97
CA PHE A 120 9.28 2.13 7.27
C PHE A 120 10.78 2.38 7.09
N GLY A 121 11.48 2.81 8.14
CA GLY A 121 12.94 2.94 8.12
C GLY A 121 13.46 4.36 8.36
N LYS A 122 14.62 4.66 7.79
CA LYS A 122 15.37 5.88 8.08
C LYS A 122 15.59 6.73 6.84
N LYS A 123 15.54 8.06 7.03
CA LYS A 123 15.89 9.02 5.97
C LYS A 123 17.33 8.82 5.47
N ASN A 124 17.53 9.14 4.21
CA ASN A 124 18.82 9.08 3.51
C ASN A 124 19.41 7.64 3.47
N THR A 125 18.54 6.62 3.41
CA THR A 125 18.96 5.21 3.32
C THR A 125 18.27 4.48 2.16
N GLY A 126 18.81 3.33 1.78
CA GLY A 126 18.27 2.51 0.70
C GLY A 126 18.74 2.97 -0.68
N MET A 127 18.03 2.57 -1.72
CA MET A 127 18.37 2.86 -3.10
C MET A 127 18.18 4.35 -3.42
N LEU A 128 19.08 4.91 -4.23
CA LEU A 128 18.95 6.26 -4.76
C LEU A 128 17.80 6.31 -5.76
N LEU A 129 16.92 7.29 -5.60
CA LEU A 129 15.80 7.54 -6.51
C LEU A 129 16.27 8.42 -7.67
N VAL A 130 16.26 7.89 -8.88
CA VAL A 130 16.70 8.64 -10.07
C VAL A 130 15.54 8.92 -11.02
N PRO A 131 15.56 10.04 -11.75
CA PRO A 131 14.57 10.33 -12.79
C PRO A 131 14.43 9.19 -13.79
N GLY A 132 13.19 8.88 -14.18
CA GLY A 132 12.84 7.77 -15.04
C GLY A 132 12.44 6.48 -14.28
N MET A 133 12.70 6.37 -12.98
CA MET A 133 12.17 5.27 -12.18
C MET A 133 10.65 5.38 -12.05
N VAL A 134 9.98 4.22 -12.17
CA VAL A 134 8.54 4.05 -11.87
C VAL A 134 8.43 3.07 -10.72
N LEU A 135 7.66 3.43 -9.70
CA LEU A 135 7.50 2.62 -8.51
C LEU A 135 6.10 2.80 -7.89
N THR A 136 5.70 1.86 -7.05
CA THR A 136 4.47 1.96 -6.26
C THR A 136 4.75 2.55 -4.88
N VAL A 137 3.79 3.32 -4.37
CA VAL A 137 3.74 3.75 -2.97
C VAL A 137 2.42 3.24 -2.40
N GLU A 138 2.51 2.21 -1.56
CA GLU A 138 1.37 1.38 -1.14
C GLU A 138 1.42 0.99 0.34
N PRO A 139 1.47 1.94 1.27
CA PRO A 139 1.58 1.62 2.68
C PRO A 139 0.41 0.75 3.17
N MET A 140 0.73 -0.38 3.80
CA MET A 140 -0.19 -1.24 4.53
C MET A 140 -0.13 -0.88 6.01
N ILE A 141 -1.24 -0.40 6.56
CA ILE A 141 -1.33 0.15 7.92
C ILE A 141 -2.30 -0.69 8.73
N ASN A 142 -1.83 -1.25 9.83
CA ASN A 142 -2.62 -2.04 10.76
C ASN A 142 -3.10 -1.22 11.96
N MET A 143 -4.33 -1.44 12.38
CA MET A 143 -4.87 -0.82 13.61
C MET A 143 -4.19 -1.37 14.88
N GLY A 144 -3.72 -2.61 14.84
CA GLY A 144 -3.04 -3.33 15.91
C GLY A 144 -1.54 -3.48 15.65
N ALA A 145 -1.01 -4.68 15.87
CA ALA A 145 0.40 -4.99 15.68
C ALA A 145 0.78 -5.08 14.19
N ARG A 146 2.06 -4.81 13.88
CA ARG A 146 2.60 -4.86 12.51
C ARG A 146 2.67 -6.25 11.87
N HIS A 147 2.56 -7.29 12.69
CA HIS A 147 2.78 -8.67 12.26
C HIS A 147 1.64 -9.21 11.41
N VAL A 148 2.01 -9.94 10.38
CA VAL A 148 1.09 -10.56 9.44
C VAL A 148 1.25 -12.08 9.41
N VAL A 149 0.28 -12.77 8.83
CA VAL A 149 0.30 -14.22 8.59
C VAL A 149 -0.21 -14.50 7.18
N LEU A 150 0.45 -15.46 6.53
CA LEU A 150 0.00 -16.00 5.25
C LEU A 150 -1.13 -17.00 5.50
N ASP A 151 -2.17 -16.97 4.68
CA ASP A 151 -3.22 -17.99 4.70
C ASP A 151 -2.60 -19.38 4.40
N PRO A 152 -2.78 -20.36 5.28
CA PRO A 152 -2.17 -21.69 5.08
C PRO A 152 -2.90 -22.54 4.03
N VAL A 153 -4.07 -22.09 3.53
CA VAL A 153 -4.90 -22.85 2.57
C VAL A 153 -4.64 -22.37 1.14
N ASP A 154 -4.70 -21.06 0.92
CA ASP A 154 -4.49 -20.47 -0.41
C ASP A 154 -3.03 -20.08 -0.66
N GLU A 155 -2.21 -20.04 0.38
CA GLU A 155 -0.78 -19.68 0.36
C GLU A 155 -0.51 -18.33 -0.34
N TRP A 156 -1.48 -17.40 -0.25
CA TRP A 156 -1.44 -16.13 -0.95
C TRP A 156 -1.99 -14.95 -0.16
N THR A 157 -3.19 -15.10 0.41
CA THR A 157 -3.85 -14.03 1.18
C THR A 157 -3.09 -13.74 2.47
N ILE A 158 -2.89 -12.46 2.75
CA ILE A 158 -2.18 -11.99 3.95
C ILE A 158 -3.16 -11.38 4.93
N TYR A 159 -3.13 -11.84 6.19
CA TYR A 159 -3.95 -11.33 7.28
C TYR A 159 -3.11 -10.64 8.35
N THR A 160 -3.73 -9.72 9.09
CA THR A 160 -3.16 -9.26 10.36
C THR A 160 -3.11 -10.43 11.35
N LYS A 161 -1.97 -10.60 12.05
CA LYS A 161 -1.79 -11.72 12.98
C LYS A 161 -2.72 -11.64 14.20
N ASP A 162 -3.10 -10.44 14.61
CA ASP A 162 -3.94 -10.17 15.77
C ASP A 162 -5.43 -10.00 15.43
N GLY A 163 -5.81 -10.14 14.16
CA GLY A 163 -7.18 -9.95 13.67
C GLY A 163 -7.64 -8.50 13.63
N SER A 164 -6.76 -7.53 13.87
CA SER A 164 -7.08 -6.10 13.78
C SER A 164 -7.35 -5.68 12.34
N LEU A 165 -8.08 -4.57 12.15
CA LEU A 165 -8.31 -3.99 10.82
C LEU A 165 -6.99 -3.55 10.19
N SER A 166 -6.89 -3.70 8.88
CA SER A 166 -5.83 -3.18 8.03
C SER A 166 -6.40 -2.34 6.90
N ALA A 167 -5.64 -1.38 6.42
CA ALA A 167 -5.97 -0.58 5.24
C ALA A 167 -4.74 -0.38 4.37
N GLN A 168 -4.96 -0.24 3.05
CA GLN A 168 -3.93 0.02 2.05
C GLN A 168 -4.47 1.03 1.03
N TRP A 169 -3.63 1.95 0.61
CA TRP A 169 -3.83 2.79 -0.58
C TRP A 169 -2.58 2.72 -1.43
N GLU A 170 -2.75 2.77 -2.74
CA GLU A 170 -1.63 2.62 -3.65
C GLU A 170 -1.75 3.53 -4.86
N LYS A 171 -0.61 4.04 -5.30
CA LYS A 171 -0.44 4.70 -6.59
C LYS A 171 0.89 4.31 -7.22
N THR A 172 0.87 4.17 -8.54
CA THR A 172 2.11 4.12 -9.34
C THR A 172 2.56 5.53 -9.65
N VAL A 173 3.83 5.82 -9.39
CA VAL A 173 4.44 7.14 -9.59
C VAL A 173 5.71 7.05 -10.45
N LEU A 174 5.88 8.02 -11.36
CA LEU A 174 7.11 8.27 -12.09
C LEU A 174 7.93 9.32 -11.35
N ILE A 175 9.21 9.09 -11.19
CA ILE A 175 10.17 10.10 -10.73
C ILE A 175 10.63 10.92 -11.92
N THR A 176 10.37 12.21 -11.89
CA THR A 176 10.78 13.17 -12.93
C THR A 176 12.04 13.93 -12.51
N GLU A 177 12.60 14.76 -13.37
CA GLU A 177 13.74 15.63 -13.04
C GLU A 177 13.44 16.63 -11.90
N THR A 178 12.17 16.97 -11.71
CA THR A 178 11.74 18.04 -10.78
C THR A 178 10.82 17.57 -9.66
N GLY A 179 10.41 16.29 -9.64
CA GLY A 179 9.46 15.76 -8.65
C GLY A 179 8.87 14.42 -9.04
N THR A 180 7.57 14.26 -8.91
CA THR A 180 6.85 13.02 -9.23
C THR A 180 5.62 13.30 -10.09
N GLU A 181 5.27 12.31 -10.91
CA GLU A 181 4.02 12.26 -11.68
C GLU A 181 3.27 10.97 -11.32
N ILE A 182 1.95 11.06 -11.11
CA ILE A 182 1.11 9.89 -10.84
C ILE A 182 0.71 9.28 -12.19
N LEU A 183 1.05 8.02 -12.40
CA LEU A 183 0.75 7.27 -13.62
C LEU A 183 -0.50 6.39 -13.48
N ALA A 184 -0.76 5.84 -12.27
CA ALA A 184 -1.97 5.09 -11.95
C ALA A 184 -2.53 5.52 -10.60
N ASP A 185 -3.89 5.64 -10.54
CA ASP A 185 -4.64 6.19 -9.40
C ASP A 185 -5.99 5.47 -9.19
#